data_bb04950b18d9a63cae58e86198d02ffd
#
_entry.id   bb04950b18d9a63cae58e86198d02ffd
#
_cell.length_a   1.000
_cell.length_b   1.000
_cell.length_c   1.000
_cell.angle_alpha   90.00
_cell.angle_beta   90.00
_cell.angle_gamma   90.00
#
_symmetry.space_group_name_H-M   'P 1'
#
loop_
_entity.id
_entity.type
_entity.pdbx_description
1 polymer ?
#
loop_
_entity_poly.entity_id
_entity_poly.type
_entity_poly.pdbx_seq_one_letter_code
_entity_poly.pdbx_strand_id
1 'polypeptide(L)'
;GDVYKRQTADRAAARAHVDAVLAAGNPVLLESFLDGPEISLFCLVDGETVVPLLPAQDHKRAYDNDEGPNTGGMGAYTPLPWLPEEGVQRIVDEVCVPVAKEMVRRGTPYSGLLYAGLAWGEEGPAVVEFNCRFGDPETQAVLSLLKSPLAEALHATATGTLAELAPLEWEDGFAVIVVMAAEGYPASPRKGDAISGAALDDPQRVLHAGTVHTDGAYRTAGGRVLSVLGKGSTLAEARADAYATVDGIEFAGGFVRRDIGKRAEDGEISL
;
A
#
# COMPACT_ATOMS: atom_id res chain seq x y z
N GLY A 1 -2.04 7.30 15.74
CA GLY A 1 -0.90 8.16 15.95
C GLY A 1 0.28 7.60 15.22
N ASP A 2 0.97 8.42 14.44
CA ASP A 2 2.11 7.98 13.66
C ASP A 2 3.22 7.53 14.62
N VAL A 3 3.58 6.25 14.50
CA VAL A 3 4.74 5.71 15.19
C VAL A 3 5.97 6.16 14.39
N TYR A 4 6.82 6.98 14.98
CA TYR A 4 8.10 7.35 14.38
C TYR A 4 9.01 6.13 14.40
N LYS A 5 9.06 5.40 13.29
CA LYS A 5 10.00 4.29 13.10
C LYS A 5 11.36 4.85 12.66
N ARG A 6 12.41 4.57 13.41
CA ARG A 6 13.78 4.90 13.05
C ARG A 6 14.64 3.65 13.07
N GLN A 7 15.28 3.39 11.95
CA GLN A 7 16.24 2.30 11.81
C GLN A 7 17.66 2.86 11.80
N THR A 8 18.58 2.21 12.49
CA THR A 8 20.00 2.55 12.47
C THR A 8 20.85 1.37 12.94
N ALA A 9 21.98 1.16 12.30
CA ALA A 9 23.02 0.24 12.76
C ALA A 9 23.95 0.88 13.80
N ASP A 10 23.92 2.19 13.97
CA ASP A 10 24.73 2.91 14.96
C ASP A 10 24.04 2.88 16.34
N ARG A 11 24.68 2.15 17.27
CA ARG A 11 24.20 2.00 18.64
C ARG A 11 24.14 3.32 19.41
N ALA A 12 25.05 4.26 19.16
CA ALA A 12 25.03 5.57 19.82
C ALA A 12 23.87 6.42 19.34
N ALA A 13 23.61 6.42 18.02
CA ALA A 13 22.45 7.10 17.43
C ALA A 13 21.13 6.47 17.88
N ALA A 14 21.05 5.14 18.00
CA ALA A 14 19.88 4.44 18.54
C ALA A 14 19.61 4.89 19.99
N ARG A 15 20.65 4.88 20.83
CA ARG A 15 20.52 5.28 22.24
C ARG A 15 20.08 6.76 22.39
N ALA A 16 20.69 7.65 21.65
CA ALA A 16 20.32 9.07 21.67
C ALA A 16 18.85 9.29 21.27
N HIS A 17 18.35 8.52 20.31
CA HIS A 17 16.94 8.57 19.91
C HIS A 17 16.02 8.04 21.01
N VAL A 18 16.35 6.90 21.63
CA VAL A 18 15.61 6.33 22.76
C VAL A 18 15.53 7.35 23.92
N ASP A 19 16.67 7.94 24.29
CA ASP A 19 16.73 8.91 25.38
C ASP A 19 15.84 10.14 25.07
N ALA A 20 15.83 10.62 23.83
CA ALA A 20 14.97 11.75 23.41
C ALA A 20 13.47 11.40 23.49
N VAL A 21 13.08 10.18 23.05
CA VAL A 21 11.67 9.73 23.11
C VAL A 21 11.20 9.57 24.54
N LEU A 22 12.03 8.97 25.41
CA LEU A 22 11.71 8.82 26.85
C LEU A 22 11.64 10.17 27.54
N ALA A 23 12.55 11.10 27.23
CA ALA A 23 12.51 12.47 27.78
C ALA A 23 11.25 13.23 27.40
N ALA A 24 10.65 12.91 26.25
CA ALA A 24 9.34 13.45 25.83
C ALA A 24 8.16 12.75 26.48
N GLY A 25 8.37 11.78 27.37
CA GLY A 25 7.32 11.04 28.09
C GLY A 25 6.63 9.95 27.25
N ASN A 26 7.21 9.57 26.12
CA ASN A 26 6.64 8.53 25.25
C ASN A 26 7.28 7.16 25.51
N PRO A 27 6.55 6.05 25.36
CA PRO A 27 7.11 4.71 25.41
C PRO A 27 8.02 4.44 24.20
N VAL A 28 8.98 3.55 24.37
CA VAL A 28 9.87 3.10 23.30
C VAL A 28 9.69 1.61 23.08
N LEU A 29 9.57 1.21 21.82
CA LEU A 29 9.64 -0.17 21.38
C LEU A 29 10.95 -0.36 20.61
N LEU A 30 11.69 -1.41 20.95
CA LEU A 30 12.89 -1.85 20.24
C LEU A 30 12.57 -3.16 19.53
N GLU A 31 12.73 -3.17 18.24
CA GLU A 31 12.47 -4.34 17.40
C GLU A 31 13.74 -4.76 16.64
N SER A 32 13.83 -6.03 16.28
CA SER A 32 14.84 -6.50 15.35
C SER A 32 14.63 -5.88 13.97
N PHE A 33 15.70 -5.67 13.23
CA PHE A 33 15.61 -5.31 11.83
C PHE A 33 15.08 -6.52 11.04
N LEU A 34 14.03 -6.29 10.25
CA LEU A 34 13.48 -7.28 9.34
C LEU A 34 14.03 -6.98 7.95
N ASP A 35 14.79 -7.91 7.41
CA ASP A 35 15.35 -7.83 6.07
C ASP A 35 14.41 -8.44 5.03
N GLY A 36 14.59 -8.06 3.78
CA GLY A 36 13.81 -8.55 2.65
C GLY A 36 12.80 -7.55 2.08
N PRO A 37 12.24 -7.85 0.90
CA PRO A 37 11.25 -6.99 0.27
C PRO A 37 9.96 -6.94 1.08
N GLU A 38 9.34 -5.75 1.12
CA GLU A 38 8.07 -5.56 1.82
C GLU A 38 6.89 -6.08 0.98
N ILE A 39 5.88 -6.61 1.68
CA ILE A 39 4.63 -7.10 1.12
C ILE A 39 3.47 -6.48 1.90
N SER A 40 2.47 -6.02 1.18
CA SER A 40 1.16 -5.65 1.71
C SER A 40 0.15 -6.71 1.31
N LEU A 41 -0.42 -7.43 2.28
CA LEU A 41 -1.48 -8.40 2.03
C LEU A 41 -2.75 -7.98 2.78
N PHE A 42 -3.82 -7.73 2.04
CA PHE A 42 -5.14 -7.55 2.59
C PHE A 42 -5.85 -8.90 2.74
N CYS A 43 -6.47 -9.11 3.90
CA CYS A 43 -7.33 -10.26 4.13
C CYS A 43 -8.68 -9.79 4.65
N LEU A 44 -9.77 -10.28 4.06
CA LEU A 44 -11.09 -10.22 4.69
C LEU A 44 -11.12 -11.26 5.81
N VAL A 45 -11.56 -10.85 6.98
CA VAL A 45 -11.58 -11.73 8.16
C VAL A 45 -12.96 -11.70 8.79
N ASP A 46 -13.45 -12.87 9.15
CA ASP A 46 -14.70 -13.09 9.89
C ASP A 46 -14.47 -14.20 10.91
N GLY A 47 -14.25 -13.83 12.15
CA GLY A 47 -13.87 -14.76 13.21
C GLY A 47 -12.55 -15.48 12.86
N GLU A 48 -12.61 -16.79 12.60
CA GLU A 48 -11.44 -17.59 12.21
C GLU A 48 -11.27 -17.71 10.68
N THR A 49 -12.27 -17.28 9.91
CA THR A 49 -12.23 -17.32 8.44
C THR A 49 -11.37 -16.18 7.92
N VAL A 50 -10.43 -16.50 7.04
CA VAL A 50 -9.52 -15.54 6.41
C VAL A 50 -9.52 -15.73 4.90
N VAL A 51 -9.85 -14.70 4.14
CA VAL A 51 -9.85 -14.71 2.66
C VAL A 51 -8.87 -13.65 2.18
N PRO A 52 -7.73 -14.04 1.59
CA PRO A 52 -6.74 -13.08 1.09
C PRO A 52 -7.19 -12.41 -0.21
N LEU A 53 -6.74 -11.18 -0.40
CA LEU A 53 -6.74 -10.48 -1.69
C LEU A 53 -5.38 -10.68 -2.37
N LEU A 54 -5.19 -10.05 -3.55
CA LEU A 54 -3.87 -10.07 -4.20
C LEU A 54 -2.81 -9.35 -3.36
N PRO A 55 -1.57 -9.87 -3.31
CA PRO A 55 -0.47 -9.21 -2.64
C PRO A 55 -0.02 -7.97 -3.43
N ALA A 56 0.36 -6.93 -2.74
CA ALA A 56 0.88 -5.71 -3.33
C ALA A 56 2.21 -5.30 -2.66
N GLN A 57 2.98 -4.46 -3.35
CA GLN A 57 4.13 -3.77 -2.77
C GLN A 57 3.97 -2.27 -2.94
N ASP A 58 4.06 -1.53 -1.85
CA ASP A 58 4.06 -0.08 -1.85
C ASP A 58 5.48 0.50 -1.85
N HIS A 59 5.58 1.78 -2.21
CA HIS A 59 6.82 2.55 -2.22
C HIS A 59 6.66 3.73 -1.28
N LYS A 60 7.20 3.59 -0.06
CA LYS A 60 6.97 4.52 1.06
C LYS A 60 7.83 5.78 1.01
N ARG A 61 8.98 5.73 0.35
CA ARG A 61 9.90 6.87 0.28
C ARG A 61 9.46 7.86 -0.78
N ALA A 62 9.74 9.15 -0.54
CA ALA A 62 9.24 10.24 -1.38
C ALA A 62 9.84 10.26 -2.79
N TYR A 63 11.09 9.83 -2.95
CA TYR A 63 11.86 9.95 -4.19
C TYR A 63 12.32 8.60 -4.72
N ASP A 64 12.71 8.57 -6.00
CA ASP A 64 13.25 7.40 -6.67
C ASP A 64 14.40 6.77 -5.87
N ASN A 65 14.63 5.49 -6.07
CA ASN A 65 15.64 4.67 -5.38
C ASN A 65 15.47 4.63 -3.85
N ASP A 66 14.22 4.75 -3.39
CA ASP A 66 13.88 4.77 -1.96
C ASP A 66 14.62 5.86 -1.18
N GLU A 67 14.78 7.02 -1.78
CA GLU A 67 15.38 8.19 -1.14
C GLU A 67 14.33 9.14 -0.52
N GLY A 68 14.81 10.08 0.28
CA GLY A 68 13.97 11.09 0.93
C GLY A 68 13.22 10.58 2.17
N PRO A 69 12.25 11.33 2.68
CA PRO A 69 11.47 10.98 3.85
C PRO A 69 10.45 9.87 3.56
N ASN A 70 9.99 9.19 4.61
CA ASN A 70 8.80 8.33 4.54
C ASN A 70 7.55 9.16 4.27
N THR A 71 6.63 8.57 3.52
CA THR A 71 5.34 9.16 3.12
C THR A 71 4.20 8.20 3.45
N GLY A 72 2.99 8.54 3.05
CA GLY A 72 1.84 7.62 3.08
C GLY A 72 1.83 6.59 1.93
N GLY A 73 2.87 6.55 1.10
CA GLY A 73 2.97 5.73 -0.12
C GLY A 73 2.96 6.59 -1.37
N MET A 74 3.93 6.38 -2.25
CA MET A 74 4.10 7.11 -3.52
C MET A 74 3.63 6.29 -4.73
N GLY A 75 3.21 5.06 -4.50
CA GLY A 75 2.71 4.15 -5.51
C GLY A 75 2.80 2.71 -5.05
N ALA A 76 2.09 1.83 -5.75
CA ALA A 76 2.09 0.40 -5.48
C ALA A 76 1.87 -0.38 -6.78
N TYR A 77 2.15 -1.67 -6.74
CA TYR A 77 1.84 -2.59 -7.83
C TYR A 77 1.37 -3.95 -7.30
N THR A 78 0.63 -4.67 -8.12
CA THR A 78 0.07 -5.99 -7.85
C THR A 78 -0.13 -6.77 -9.15
N PRO A 79 -0.09 -8.13 -9.16
CA PRO A 79 0.50 -8.99 -8.15
C PRO A 79 2.02 -8.88 -8.10
N LEU A 80 2.65 -9.63 -7.19
CA LEU A 80 4.10 -9.60 -6.99
C LEU A 80 4.77 -10.75 -7.76
N PRO A 81 5.45 -10.49 -8.91
CA PRO A 81 6.00 -11.56 -9.74
C PRO A 81 7.18 -12.32 -9.11
N TRP A 82 7.77 -11.76 -8.07
CA TRP A 82 8.89 -12.34 -7.33
C TRP A 82 8.45 -13.16 -6.10
N LEU A 83 7.18 -13.03 -5.68
CA LEU A 83 6.66 -13.82 -4.58
C LEU A 83 6.44 -15.28 -5.04
N PRO A 84 6.89 -16.31 -4.27
CA PRO A 84 6.63 -17.70 -4.59
C PRO A 84 5.14 -17.98 -4.80
N GLU A 85 4.80 -18.96 -5.62
CA GLU A 85 3.41 -19.33 -5.92
C GLU A 85 2.60 -19.62 -4.65
N GLU A 86 3.22 -20.29 -3.67
CA GLU A 86 2.62 -20.56 -2.37
C GLU A 86 2.74 -19.39 -1.37
N GLY A 87 3.38 -18.28 -1.75
CA GLY A 87 3.73 -17.19 -0.84
C GLY A 87 2.53 -16.56 -0.14
N VAL A 88 1.45 -16.31 -0.87
CA VAL A 88 0.20 -15.78 -0.27
C VAL A 88 -0.38 -16.76 0.72
N GLN A 89 -0.49 -18.05 0.36
CA GLN A 89 -1.02 -19.07 1.25
C GLN A 89 -0.16 -19.22 2.50
N ARG A 90 1.15 -19.17 2.36
CA ARG A 90 2.08 -19.20 3.48
C ARG A 90 1.87 -18.02 4.44
N ILE A 91 1.67 -16.80 3.93
CA ILE A 91 1.33 -15.64 4.76
C ILE A 91 0.01 -15.85 5.50
N VAL A 92 -1.00 -16.39 4.81
CA VAL A 92 -2.29 -16.68 5.42
C VAL A 92 -2.14 -17.68 6.57
N ASP A 93 -1.44 -18.79 6.34
CA ASP A 93 -1.32 -19.89 7.30
C ASP A 93 -0.40 -19.57 8.48
N GLU A 94 0.71 -18.86 8.23
CA GLU A 94 1.71 -18.56 9.26
C GLU A 94 1.42 -17.26 10.03
N VAL A 95 0.66 -16.31 9.43
CA VAL A 95 0.43 -14.98 10.01
C VAL A 95 -1.05 -14.69 10.24
N CYS A 96 -1.88 -14.66 9.18
CA CYS A 96 -3.21 -14.08 9.29
C CYS A 96 -4.18 -14.99 10.05
N VAL A 97 -4.18 -16.31 9.76
CA VAL A 97 -5.04 -17.30 10.46
C VAL A 97 -4.66 -17.43 11.94
N PRO A 98 -3.38 -17.53 12.34
CA PRO A 98 -3.02 -17.52 13.75
C PRO A 98 -3.50 -16.28 14.51
N VAL A 99 -3.41 -15.10 13.91
CA VAL A 99 -3.91 -13.84 14.51
C VAL A 99 -5.43 -13.89 14.67
N ALA A 100 -6.17 -14.30 13.62
CA ALA A 100 -7.63 -14.39 13.66
C ALA A 100 -8.10 -15.38 14.77
N LYS A 101 -7.49 -16.56 14.83
CA LYS A 101 -7.77 -17.57 15.88
C LYS A 101 -7.44 -17.06 17.28
N GLU A 102 -6.33 -16.35 17.46
CA GLU A 102 -5.96 -15.81 18.76
C GLU A 102 -6.94 -14.74 19.23
N MET A 103 -7.46 -13.91 18.30
CA MET A 103 -8.51 -12.93 18.62
C MET A 103 -9.79 -13.60 19.10
N VAL A 104 -10.21 -14.69 18.44
CA VAL A 104 -11.36 -15.50 18.89
C VAL A 104 -11.09 -16.11 20.28
N ARG A 105 -9.92 -16.71 20.48
CA ARG A 105 -9.51 -17.31 21.77
C ARG A 105 -9.54 -16.29 22.92
N ARG A 106 -9.22 -15.04 22.65
CA ARG A 106 -9.28 -13.93 23.64
C ARG A 106 -10.68 -13.41 23.88
N GLY A 107 -11.71 -13.88 23.18
CA GLY A 107 -13.07 -13.39 23.28
C GLY A 107 -13.31 -12.03 22.59
N THR A 108 -12.42 -11.64 21.70
CA THR A 108 -12.48 -10.42 20.88
C THR A 108 -12.36 -10.77 19.40
N PRO A 109 -13.30 -11.57 18.84
CA PRO A 109 -13.23 -11.98 17.43
C PRO A 109 -13.14 -10.73 16.52
N TYR A 110 -12.31 -10.83 15.48
CA TYR A 110 -12.16 -9.76 14.50
C TYR A 110 -13.07 -10.03 13.30
N SER A 111 -13.75 -8.98 12.84
CA SER A 111 -14.51 -8.99 11.58
C SER A 111 -14.20 -7.70 10.84
N GLY A 112 -13.70 -7.82 9.61
CA GLY A 112 -13.29 -6.69 8.79
C GLY A 112 -12.07 -6.96 7.93
N LEU A 113 -11.40 -5.89 7.49
CA LEU A 113 -10.17 -5.99 6.71
C LEU A 113 -8.96 -5.99 7.64
N LEU A 114 -8.17 -7.05 7.56
CA LEU A 114 -6.84 -7.16 8.16
C LEU A 114 -5.80 -6.88 7.08
N TYR A 115 -5.04 -5.81 7.26
CA TYR A 115 -3.88 -5.52 6.44
C TYR A 115 -2.63 -6.01 7.18
N ALA A 116 -1.97 -7.03 6.63
CA ALA A 116 -0.68 -7.51 7.09
C ALA A 116 0.43 -6.82 6.27
N GLY A 117 1.21 -5.95 6.93
CA GLY A 117 2.46 -5.40 6.41
C GLY A 117 3.61 -6.31 6.82
N LEU A 118 4.33 -6.84 5.85
CA LEU A 118 5.31 -7.91 6.02
C LEU A 118 6.63 -7.56 5.35
N ALA A 119 7.71 -8.16 5.84
CA ALA A 119 8.97 -8.31 5.11
C ALA A 119 9.17 -9.80 4.82
N TRP A 120 9.64 -10.12 3.61
CA TRP A 120 9.91 -11.51 3.23
C TRP A 120 11.40 -11.78 3.29
N GLY A 121 11.85 -12.36 4.39
CA GLY A 121 13.25 -12.75 4.61
C GLY A 121 13.53 -14.19 4.21
N GLU A 122 14.75 -14.67 4.50
CA GLU A 122 15.18 -16.04 4.21
C GLU A 122 14.28 -17.09 4.89
N GLU A 123 13.73 -16.81 6.06
CA GLU A 123 12.84 -17.70 6.79
C GLU A 123 11.37 -17.59 6.34
N GLY A 124 11.04 -16.65 5.47
CA GLY A 124 9.69 -16.36 4.98
C GLY A 124 9.09 -15.07 5.54
N PRO A 125 7.75 -14.99 5.68
CA PRO A 125 7.07 -13.76 6.06
C PRO A 125 7.31 -13.37 7.53
N ALA A 126 7.78 -12.16 7.77
CA ALA A 126 7.91 -11.55 9.08
C ALA A 126 7.03 -10.32 9.20
N VAL A 127 6.29 -10.20 10.30
CA VAL A 127 5.32 -9.11 10.49
C VAL A 127 6.01 -7.81 10.82
N VAL A 128 5.77 -6.77 10.02
CA VAL A 128 6.15 -5.39 10.30
C VAL A 128 5.07 -4.70 11.12
N GLU A 129 3.81 -4.79 10.66
CA GLU A 129 2.65 -4.22 11.36
C GLU A 129 1.34 -4.81 10.83
N PHE A 130 0.28 -4.66 11.62
CA PHE A 130 -1.09 -4.84 11.16
C PHE A 130 -1.83 -3.51 11.14
N ASN A 131 -2.70 -3.33 10.14
CA ASN A 131 -3.66 -2.27 10.07
C ASN A 131 -5.08 -2.84 9.92
N CYS A 132 -6.08 -2.17 10.49
CA CYS A 132 -7.48 -2.58 10.43
C CYS A 132 -8.27 -1.74 9.41
N ARG A 133 -7.66 -1.49 8.26
CA ARG A 133 -8.20 -0.67 7.17
C ARG A 133 -7.49 -0.99 5.86
N PHE A 134 -8.11 -0.64 4.76
CA PHE A 134 -7.46 -0.65 3.47
C PHE A 134 -6.22 0.27 3.46
N GLY A 135 -5.17 -0.16 2.76
CA GLY A 135 -3.99 0.64 2.46
C GLY A 135 -4.25 1.63 1.32
N ASP A 136 -3.54 2.70 1.31
CA ASP A 136 -3.53 3.70 0.25
C ASP A 136 -2.06 4.06 -0.02
N PRO A 137 -1.52 3.70 -1.20
CA PRO A 137 -2.21 3.49 -2.47
C PRO A 137 -2.46 2.04 -2.91
N GLU A 138 -2.21 1.02 -2.09
CA GLU A 138 -2.29 -0.39 -2.51
C GLU A 138 -3.69 -0.82 -2.94
N THR A 139 -4.73 -0.32 -2.24
CA THR A 139 -6.12 -0.67 -2.50
C THR A 139 -6.53 -0.38 -3.93
N GLN A 140 -6.10 0.76 -4.47
CA GLN A 140 -6.43 1.20 -5.81
C GLN A 140 -5.86 0.24 -6.87
N ALA A 141 -4.65 -0.28 -6.65
CA ALA A 141 -4.06 -1.28 -7.52
C ALA A 141 -4.77 -2.64 -7.37
N VAL A 142 -4.90 -3.14 -6.14
CA VAL A 142 -5.49 -4.47 -5.86
C VAL A 142 -6.92 -4.57 -6.36
N LEU A 143 -7.79 -3.62 -5.98
CA LEU A 143 -9.20 -3.68 -6.35
C LEU A 143 -9.45 -3.43 -7.85
N SER A 144 -8.52 -2.83 -8.57
CA SER A 144 -8.65 -2.64 -10.01
C SER A 144 -8.62 -3.96 -10.79
N LEU A 145 -8.06 -5.03 -10.22
CA LEU A 145 -8.03 -6.36 -10.81
C LEU A 145 -9.15 -7.28 -10.28
N LEU A 146 -9.94 -6.85 -9.30
CA LEU A 146 -11.01 -7.68 -8.73
C LEU A 146 -12.19 -7.77 -9.68
N LYS A 147 -12.58 -8.98 -10.10
CA LYS A 147 -13.78 -9.28 -10.88
C LYS A 147 -14.99 -9.55 -9.99
N SER A 148 -14.79 -10.23 -8.87
CA SER A 148 -15.87 -10.53 -7.93
C SER A 148 -16.48 -9.25 -7.37
N PRO A 149 -17.80 -9.19 -7.13
CA PRO A 149 -18.45 -8.02 -6.55
C PRO A 149 -17.92 -7.72 -5.15
N LEU A 150 -17.14 -6.65 -5.00
CA LEU A 150 -16.55 -6.24 -3.72
C LEU A 150 -17.61 -6.10 -2.62
N ALA A 151 -18.79 -5.55 -2.97
CA ALA A 151 -19.87 -5.34 -2.00
C ALA A 151 -20.37 -6.65 -1.39
N GLU A 152 -20.41 -7.74 -2.16
CA GLU A 152 -20.80 -9.06 -1.65
C GLU A 152 -19.74 -9.60 -0.66
N ALA A 153 -18.47 -9.48 -0.99
CA ALA A 153 -17.38 -9.91 -0.11
C ALA A 153 -17.36 -9.11 1.21
N LEU A 154 -17.54 -7.80 1.14
CA LEU A 154 -17.64 -6.94 2.33
C LEU A 154 -18.90 -7.22 3.14
N HIS A 155 -20.03 -7.50 2.49
CA HIS A 155 -21.28 -7.88 3.17
C HIS A 155 -21.12 -9.22 3.89
N ALA A 156 -20.56 -10.23 3.21
CA ALA A 156 -20.27 -11.54 3.82
C ALA A 156 -19.36 -11.42 5.05
N THR A 157 -18.32 -10.59 4.96
CA THR A 157 -17.43 -10.28 6.09
C THR A 157 -18.20 -9.65 7.26
N ALA A 158 -19.11 -8.71 6.98
CA ALA A 158 -19.83 -7.97 8.02
C ALA A 158 -20.98 -8.78 8.66
N THR A 159 -21.49 -9.80 7.97
CA THR A 159 -22.64 -10.60 8.42
C THR A 159 -22.28 -11.99 8.94
N GLY A 160 -20.99 -12.35 9.01
CA GLY A 160 -20.57 -13.62 9.54
C GLY A 160 -20.75 -14.79 8.55
N THR A 161 -20.73 -14.54 7.26
CA THR A 161 -20.95 -15.52 6.19
C THR A 161 -19.77 -15.63 5.22
N LEU A 162 -18.61 -15.13 5.62
CA LEU A 162 -17.41 -15.11 4.75
C LEU A 162 -16.98 -16.53 4.33
N ALA A 163 -17.21 -17.53 5.17
CA ALA A 163 -16.92 -18.94 4.86
C ALA A 163 -17.78 -19.51 3.71
N GLU A 164 -18.90 -18.87 3.40
CA GLU A 164 -19.83 -19.28 2.34
C GLU A 164 -19.54 -18.56 1.01
N LEU A 165 -18.64 -17.57 1.03
CA LEU A 165 -18.28 -16.78 -0.16
C LEU A 165 -17.54 -17.68 -1.15
N ALA A 166 -17.95 -17.62 -2.42
CA ALA A 166 -17.19 -18.23 -3.50
C ALA A 166 -15.77 -17.64 -3.59
N PRO A 167 -14.78 -18.40 -4.05
CA PRO A 167 -13.43 -17.87 -4.25
C PRO A 167 -13.45 -16.57 -5.07
N LEU A 168 -12.65 -15.58 -4.65
CA LEU A 168 -12.55 -14.33 -5.37
C LEU A 168 -11.92 -14.54 -6.75
N GLU A 169 -12.53 -13.94 -7.76
CA GLU A 169 -12.03 -13.96 -9.12
C GLU A 169 -11.29 -12.68 -9.45
N TRP A 170 -10.20 -12.80 -10.21
CA TRP A 170 -9.31 -11.70 -10.56
C TRP A 170 -9.12 -11.61 -12.07
N GLU A 171 -8.86 -10.41 -12.57
CA GLU A 171 -8.36 -10.19 -13.92
C GLU A 171 -6.89 -10.67 -14.00
N ASP A 172 -6.55 -11.29 -15.13
CA ASP A 172 -5.15 -11.61 -15.41
C ASP A 172 -4.34 -10.34 -15.71
N GLY A 173 -3.06 -10.35 -15.35
CA GLY A 173 -2.14 -9.25 -15.60
C GLY A 173 -1.73 -8.49 -14.34
N PHE A 174 -1.34 -7.24 -14.52
CA PHE A 174 -0.76 -6.39 -13.48
C PHE A 174 -1.46 -5.04 -13.43
N ALA A 175 -1.48 -4.46 -12.24
CA ALA A 175 -1.89 -3.08 -12.01
C ALA A 175 -0.79 -2.31 -11.29
N VAL A 176 -0.57 -1.09 -11.71
CA VAL A 176 0.37 -0.13 -11.12
C VAL A 176 -0.37 1.14 -10.78
N ILE A 177 -0.19 1.65 -9.60
CA ILE A 177 -0.71 2.95 -9.15
C ILE A 177 0.46 3.89 -8.88
N VAL A 178 0.43 5.06 -9.48
CA VAL A 178 1.44 6.11 -9.28
C VAL A 178 0.80 7.30 -8.60
N VAL A 179 1.35 7.72 -7.47
CA VAL A 179 0.87 8.89 -6.73
C VAL A 179 1.56 10.14 -7.26
N MET A 180 0.75 11.13 -7.62
CA MET A 180 1.21 12.48 -7.93
C MET A 180 1.09 13.34 -6.67
N ALA A 181 2.22 13.83 -6.17
CA ALA A 181 2.30 14.58 -4.92
C ALA A 181 2.53 16.07 -5.15
N ALA A 182 2.02 16.89 -4.24
CA ALA A 182 2.21 18.33 -4.24
C ALA A 182 3.62 18.71 -3.79
N GLU A 183 4.13 19.84 -4.27
CA GLU A 183 5.39 20.43 -3.81
C GLU A 183 5.43 20.53 -2.27
N GLY A 184 6.53 20.08 -1.68
CA GLY A 184 6.75 20.10 -0.24
C GLY A 184 6.17 18.90 0.53
N TYR A 185 5.48 17.95 -0.14
CA TYR A 185 5.05 16.71 0.49
C TYR A 185 6.26 15.82 0.87
N PRO A 186 6.30 15.13 2.05
CA PRO A 186 5.22 15.01 3.03
C PRO A 186 5.19 16.13 4.09
N ALA A 187 6.21 16.98 4.20
CA ALA A 187 6.35 17.90 5.33
C ALA A 187 5.36 19.06 5.30
N SER A 188 5.30 19.80 4.19
CA SER A 188 4.48 21.01 4.04
C SER A 188 3.94 21.14 2.62
N PRO A 189 2.95 20.33 2.24
CA PRO A 189 2.46 20.32 0.87
C PRO A 189 1.77 21.62 0.50
N ARG A 190 2.13 22.18 -0.67
CA ARG A 190 1.48 23.36 -1.24
C ARG A 190 0.09 23.00 -1.74
N LYS A 191 -0.85 23.89 -1.51
CA LYS A 191 -2.27 23.74 -1.90
C LYS A 191 -2.72 24.88 -2.80
N GLY A 192 -3.79 24.64 -3.58
CA GLY A 192 -4.43 25.66 -4.42
C GLY A 192 -3.91 25.73 -5.85
N ASP A 193 -2.90 24.94 -6.21
CA ASP A 193 -2.37 24.89 -7.58
C ASP A 193 -3.40 24.27 -8.53
N ALA A 194 -3.63 24.91 -9.69
CA ALA A 194 -4.51 24.37 -10.70
C ALA A 194 -3.90 23.11 -11.31
N ILE A 195 -4.77 22.10 -11.51
CA ILE A 195 -4.40 20.82 -12.13
C ILE A 195 -4.96 20.82 -13.53
N SER A 196 -4.14 20.44 -14.51
CA SER A 196 -4.54 20.29 -15.91
C SER A 196 -4.19 18.91 -16.44
N GLY A 197 -4.99 18.41 -17.37
CA GLY A 197 -4.78 17.11 -18.00
C GLY A 197 -6.08 16.55 -18.58
N ALA A 198 -6.00 15.90 -19.72
CA ALA A 198 -7.18 15.37 -20.42
C ALA A 198 -7.81 14.16 -19.70
N ALA A 199 -7.05 13.45 -18.87
CA ALA A 199 -7.51 12.25 -18.17
C ALA A 199 -8.12 12.53 -16.79
N LEU A 200 -8.20 13.77 -16.34
CA LEU A 200 -8.65 14.12 -14.98
C LEU A 200 -10.08 13.63 -14.66
N ASP A 201 -10.94 13.57 -15.64
CA ASP A 201 -12.32 13.11 -15.48
C ASP A 201 -12.52 11.62 -15.85
N ASP A 202 -11.42 10.88 -16.10
CA ASP A 202 -11.47 9.44 -16.36
C ASP A 202 -11.28 8.64 -15.05
N PRO A 203 -12.37 8.17 -14.41
CA PRO A 203 -12.31 7.46 -13.14
C PRO A 203 -11.67 6.07 -13.24
N GLN A 204 -11.43 5.57 -14.45
CA GLN A 204 -10.74 4.30 -14.67
C GLN A 204 -9.22 4.47 -14.64
N ARG A 205 -8.72 5.69 -14.82
CA ARG A 205 -7.28 6.01 -14.87
C ARG A 205 -6.84 6.94 -13.76
N VAL A 206 -7.67 7.89 -13.35
CA VAL A 206 -7.27 8.93 -12.39
C VAL A 206 -8.24 8.95 -11.22
N LEU A 207 -7.67 8.71 -10.03
CA LEU A 207 -8.39 8.76 -8.77
C LEU A 207 -7.99 10.03 -8.02
N HIS A 208 -8.98 10.85 -7.68
CA HIS A 208 -8.79 12.06 -6.93
C HIS A 208 -8.60 11.76 -5.44
N ALA A 209 -7.49 12.24 -4.86
CA ALA A 209 -7.19 12.14 -3.44
C ALA A 209 -7.24 13.52 -2.79
N GLY A 210 -6.13 14.24 -2.74
CA GLY A 210 -6.05 15.59 -2.19
C GLY A 210 -6.40 16.67 -3.22
N THR A 211 -7.61 16.66 -3.75
CA THR A 211 -8.09 17.64 -4.74
C THR A 211 -9.37 18.32 -4.27
N VAL A 212 -9.65 19.50 -4.82
CA VAL A 212 -10.92 20.22 -4.75
C VAL A 212 -11.28 20.72 -6.13
N HIS A 213 -12.55 20.64 -6.49
CA HIS A 213 -13.08 21.25 -7.71
C HIS A 213 -13.75 22.58 -7.36
N THR A 214 -13.21 23.68 -7.89
CA THR A 214 -13.72 25.03 -7.64
C THR A 214 -13.52 25.88 -8.88
N ASP A 215 -14.47 26.78 -9.16
CA ASP A 215 -14.45 27.69 -10.32
C ASP A 215 -14.21 26.96 -11.66
N GLY A 216 -14.77 25.75 -11.81
CA GLY A 216 -14.63 24.95 -13.02
C GLY A 216 -13.25 24.31 -13.23
N ALA A 217 -12.41 24.25 -12.22
CA ALA A 217 -11.08 23.64 -12.29
C ALA A 217 -10.76 22.79 -11.06
N TYR A 218 -9.98 21.74 -11.25
CA TYR A 218 -9.38 20.99 -10.15
C TYR A 218 -8.17 21.73 -9.59
N ARG A 219 -8.01 21.68 -8.28
CA ARG A 219 -6.86 22.26 -7.57
C ARG A 219 -6.33 21.31 -6.51
N THR A 220 -5.04 21.42 -6.20
CA THR A 220 -4.42 20.68 -5.11
C THR A 220 -4.99 21.11 -3.76
N ALA A 221 -5.35 20.14 -2.92
CA ALA A 221 -5.89 20.35 -1.57
C ALA A 221 -5.22 19.49 -0.49
N GLY A 222 -4.32 18.59 -0.89
CA GLY A 222 -3.59 17.69 -0.01
C GLY A 222 -2.17 17.41 -0.50
N GLY A 223 -1.44 16.56 0.23
CA GLY A 223 -0.07 16.17 -0.13
C GLY A 223 -0.03 15.18 -1.28
N ARG A 224 -0.76 14.06 -1.15
CA ARG A 224 -1.03 13.14 -2.26
C ARG A 224 -2.26 13.68 -2.99
N VAL A 225 -2.08 14.07 -4.23
CA VAL A 225 -3.07 14.85 -5.00
C VAL A 225 -3.92 13.94 -5.86
N LEU A 226 -3.28 13.12 -6.68
CA LEU A 226 -3.91 12.16 -7.57
C LEU A 226 -3.23 10.81 -7.45
N SER A 227 -3.96 9.74 -7.74
CA SER A 227 -3.44 8.40 -7.93
C SER A 227 -3.78 7.96 -9.36
N VAL A 228 -2.75 7.64 -10.15
CA VAL A 228 -2.88 7.28 -11.56
C VAL A 228 -2.71 5.78 -11.72
N LEU A 229 -3.73 5.12 -12.23
CA LEU A 229 -3.78 3.69 -12.46
C LEU A 229 -3.36 3.34 -13.88
N GLY A 230 -2.51 2.34 -14.01
CA GLY A 230 -2.21 1.66 -15.27
C GLY A 230 -2.37 0.16 -15.13
N LYS A 231 -2.81 -0.51 -16.18
CA LYS A 231 -2.99 -1.95 -16.27
C LYS A 231 -2.31 -2.53 -17.51
N GLY A 232 -1.87 -3.78 -17.43
CA GLY A 232 -1.24 -4.46 -18.54
C GLY A 232 -1.12 -5.97 -18.32
N SER A 233 -0.85 -6.71 -19.38
CA SER A 233 -0.61 -8.16 -19.29
C SER A 233 0.75 -8.49 -18.66
N THR A 234 1.65 -7.52 -18.67
CA THR A 234 2.95 -7.56 -17.98
C THR A 234 3.09 -6.35 -17.06
N LEU A 235 3.98 -6.45 -16.07
CA LEU A 235 4.28 -5.32 -15.19
C LEU A 235 4.84 -4.11 -15.97
N ALA A 236 5.66 -4.37 -17.01
CA ALA A 236 6.18 -3.33 -17.90
C ALA A 236 5.07 -2.57 -18.62
N GLU A 237 4.07 -3.28 -19.16
CA GLU A 237 2.92 -2.64 -19.81
C GLU A 237 2.06 -1.84 -18.84
N ALA A 238 1.79 -2.38 -17.64
CA ALA A 238 1.04 -1.67 -16.61
C ALA A 238 1.75 -0.38 -16.17
N ARG A 239 3.07 -0.42 -16.01
CA ARG A 239 3.90 0.75 -15.74
C ARG A 239 3.84 1.77 -16.88
N ALA A 240 4.04 1.32 -18.11
CA ALA A 240 3.99 2.19 -19.28
C ALA A 240 2.62 2.90 -19.41
N ASP A 241 1.52 2.20 -19.17
CA ASP A 241 0.17 2.74 -19.21
C ASP A 241 -0.06 3.80 -18.12
N ALA A 242 0.39 3.53 -16.87
CA ALA A 242 0.29 4.51 -15.78
C ALA A 242 1.09 5.78 -16.09
N TYR A 243 2.35 5.64 -16.48
CA TYR A 243 3.21 6.81 -16.72
C TYR A 243 2.82 7.59 -17.98
N ALA A 244 2.27 6.97 -19.00
CA ALA A 244 1.70 7.69 -20.15
C ALA A 244 0.55 8.63 -19.73
N THR A 245 -0.27 8.21 -18.77
CA THR A 245 -1.33 9.07 -18.19
C THR A 245 -0.74 10.15 -17.28
N VAL A 246 0.23 9.80 -16.42
CA VAL A 246 0.96 10.77 -15.55
C VAL A 246 1.57 11.90 -16.35
N ASP A 247 2.21 11.58 -17.49
CA ASP A 247 2.87 12.57 -18.35
C ASP A 247 1.91 13.56 -19.02
N GLY A 248 0.62 13.23 -19.05
CA GLY A 248 -0.45 14.10 -19.55
C GLY A 248 -1.10 14.98 -18.47
N ILE A 249 -0.63 14.94 -17.21
CA ILE A 249 -1.20 15.69 -16.10
C ILE A 249 -0.15 16.62 -15.50
N GLU A 250 -0.51 17.89 -15.32
CA GLU A 250 0.40 18.91 -14.81
C GLU A 250 -0.24 19.74 -13.69
N PHE A 251 0.55 20.06 -12.68
CA PHE A 251 0.32 21.12 -11.69
C PHE A 251 1.66 21.62 -11.15
N ALA A 252 1.69 22.87 -10.69
CA ALA A 252 2.94 23.53 -10.32
C ALA A 252 3.65 22.81 -9.17
N GLY A 253 4.95 22.48 -9.37
CA GLY A 253 5.77 21.78 -8.38
C GLY A 253 5.33 20.36 -8.05
N GLY A 254 4.39 19.80 -8.80
CA GLY A 254 3.98 18.40 -8.66
C GLY A 254 5.13 17.44 -8.96
N PHE A 255 5.20 16.34 -8.22
CA PHE A 255 6.22 15.32 -8.45
C PHE A 255 5.66 13.91 -8.28
N VAL A 256 6.33 12.95 -8.88
CA VAL A 256 6.04 11.50 -8.82
C VAL A 256 7.34 10.74 -8.65
N ARG A 257 7.25 9.50 -8.20
CA ARG A 257 8.33 8.53 -8.40
C ARG A 257 8.22 7.90 -9.78
N ARG A 258 9.35 7.72 -10.45
CA ARG A 258 9.42 7.09 -11.77
C ARG A 258 9.80 5.61 -11.72
N ASP A 259 10.12 5.11 -10.55
CA ASP A 259 10.61 3.75 -10.32
C ASP A 259 9.58 2.80 -9.67
N ILE A 260 8.29 3.17 -9.57
CA ILE A 260 7.24 2.30 -9.02
C ILE A 260 7.20 0.97 -9.77
N GLY A 261 7.49 -0.14 -9.05
CA GLY A 261 7.55 -1.49 -9.61
C GLY A 261 8.74 -1.77 -10.53
N LYS A 262 9.67 -0.81 -10.71
CA LYS A 262 10.78 -0.97 -11.67
C LYS A 262 11.73 -2.12 -11.32
N ARG A 263 12.13 -2.24 -10.06
CA ARG A 263 13.00 -3.34 -9.62
C ARG A 263 12.37 -4.72 -9.81
N ALA A 264 11.04 -4.82 -9.65
CA ALA A 264 10.32 -6.07 -9.90
C ALA A 264 10.24 -6.38 -11.41
N GLU A 265 10.01 -5.35 -12.25
CA GLU A 265 10.04 -5.47 -13.71
C GLU A 265 11.42 -5.98 -14.21
N ASP A 266 12.50 -5.46 -13.63
CA ASP A 266 13.88 -5.81 -14.01
C ASP A 266 14.35 -7.14 -13.40
N GLY A 267 13.56 -7.77 -12.53
CA GLY A 267 13.94 -9.00 -11.84
C GLY A 267 15.04 -8.79 -10.78
N GLU A 268 15.15 -7.58 -10.23
CA GLU A 268 16.18 -7.22 -9.25
C GLU A 268 15.76 -7.50 -7.81
N ILE A 269 14.53 -7.95 -7.58
CA ILE A 269 14.07 -8.36 -6.25
C ILE A 269 14.38 -9.84 -6.08
N SER A 270 15.31 -10.14 -5.18
CA SER A 270 15.67 -11.52 -4.77
C SER A 270 15.13 -11.81 -3.37
N LEU A 271 14.76 -13.08 -3.14
CA LEU A 271 14.34 -13.63 -1.87
C LEU A 271 15.49 -14.36 -1.19
#